data_9a03b3b4a7a2fe28d5e8e6366e0efdbe
#
_entry.id   9a03b3b4a7a2fe28d5e8e6366e0efdbe
#
_cell.length_a   1.000
_cell.length_b   1.000
_cell.length_c   1.000
_cell.angle_alpha   90.00
_cell.angle_beta   90.00
_cell.angle_gamma   90.00
#
_symmetry.space_group_name_H-M   'P 1'
#
loop_
_entity.id
_entity.type
_entity.pdbx_description
1 polymer ?
#
loop_
_entity_poly.entity_id
_entity_poly.type
_entity_poly.pdbx_seq_one_letter_code
_entity_poly.pdbx_strand_id
1 'polypeptide(L)'
;MFAPISVQLIDHMGSDLSVANAARVSMAKESEWEVLCDGACFECDCNGQQTRLSDRDAKLIGYLAKHNHWTPFSHPQLSFRISAPIFVARQWFKHVVGITRNETSRRYVDEAPTFYLPEVVRARPDGSIKQGSGGAHRDSADWHQGGLQPDMFTAPAIRKSRQSTKRKAI
;
A
#
# COMPACT_ATOMS: atom_id res chain seq x y z
N MET A 1 7.20 20.89 2.59
CA MET A 1 8.15 19.80 2.25
C MET A 1 7.41 18.72 1.47
N PHE A 2 8.01 18.15 0.43
CA PHE A 2 7.42 17.04 -0.33
C PHE A 2 7.99 15.72 0.14
N ALA A 3 7.16 14.69 0.18
CA ALA A 3 7.57 13.35 0.58
C ALA A 3 7.13 12.32 -0.47
N PRO A 4 7.98 11.35 -0.81
CA PRO A 4 7.61 10.25 -1.69
C PRO A 4 6.67 9.27 -0.98
N ILE A 5 6.02 8.41 -1.77
CA ILE A 5 5.35 7.23 -1.23
C ILE A 5 6.42 6.23 -0.81
N SER A 6 6.31 5.72 0.42
CA SER A 6 7.23 4.70 0.92
C SER A 6 6.50 3.63 1.73
N VAL A 7 7.05 2.40 1.67
CA VAL A 7 6.57 1.24 2.42
C VAL A 7 7.77 0.58 3.06
N GLN A 8 7.72 0.38 4.37
CA GLN A 8 8.75 -0.28 5.15
C GLN A 8 8.12 -1.43 5.92
N LEU A 9 8.65 -2.65 5.75
CA LEU A 9 8.31 -3.76 6.63
C LEU A 9 8.95 -3.50 8.00
N ILE A 10 8.14 -3.50 9.04
CA ILE A 10 8.60 -3.29 10.43
C ILE A 10 8.80 -4.63 11.11
N ASP A 11 7.84 -5.55 10.95
CA ASP A 11 7.85 -6.83 11.62
C ASP A 11 6.96 -7.84 10.88
N HIS A 12 7.17 -9.11 11.14
CA HIS A 12 6.34 -10.19 10.63
C HIS A 12 6.21 -11.33 11.62
N MET A 13 5.10 -12.01 11.58
CA MET A 13 4.83 -13.22 12.32
C MET A 13 4.46 -14.34 11.35
N GLY A 14 5.11 -15.51 11.51
CA GLY A 14 4.89 -16.64 10.62
C GLY A 14 5.69 -16.56 9.32
N SER A 15 5.43 -17.52 8.44
CA SER A 15 6.13 -17.71 7.18
C SER A 15 5.26 -18.52 6.20
N ASP A 16 5.77 -18.82 5.01
CA ASP A 16 5.11 -19.72 4.06
C ASP A 16 4.88 -21.13 4.66
N LEU A 17 5.81 -21.59 5.51
CA LEU A 17 5.63 -22.85 6.22
C LEU A 17 4.44 -22.79 7.19
N SER A 18 4.20 -21.66 7.81
CA SER A 18 3.02 -21.45 8.68
C SER A 18 1.72 -21.59 7.88
N VAL A 19 1.67 -21.08 6.65
CA VAL A 19 0.51 -21.22 5.75
C VAL A 19 0.32 -22.70 5.37
N ALA A 20 1.40 -23.37 4.98
CA ALA A 20 1.35 -24.81 4.62
C ALA A 20 0.85 -25.65 5.81
N ASN A 21 1.39 -25.43 7.00
CA ASN A 21 1.03 -26.17 8.19
C ASN A 21 -0.40 -25.86 8.66
N ALA A 22 -0.85 -24.62 8.58
CA ALA A 22 -2.25 -24.28 8.86
C ALA A 22 -3.23 -25.07 7.97
N ALA A 23 -2.90 -25.26 6.70
CA ALA A 23 -3.71 -26.10 5.81
C ALA A 23 -3.61 -27.60 6.14
N ARG A 24 -2.40 -28.08 6.54
CA ARG A 24 -2.14 -29.50 6.82
C ARG A 24 -2.76 -29.99 8.12
N VAL A 25 -3.06 -29.12 9.06
CA VAL A 25 -3.77 -29.46 10.31
C VAL A 25 -5.03 -30.28 10.04
N SER A 26 -5.78 -29.97 9.00
CA SER A 26 -6.99 -30.69 8.61
C SER A 26 -6.72 -32.18 8.25
N MET A 27 -5.48 -32.54 7.98
CA MET A 27 -5.05 -33.90 7.63
C MET A 27 -4.18 -34.53 8.73
N ALA A 28 -4.07 -33.88 9.89
CA ALA A 28 -3.17 -34.27 10.98
C ALA A 28 -1.71 -34.46 10.49
N LYS A 29 -1.23 -33.58 9.62
CA LYS A 29 0.11 -33.57 9.04
C LYS A 29 0.81 -32.26 9.31
N GLU A 30 2.13 -32.32 9.30
CA GLU A 30 3.02 -31.19 9.44
C GLU A 30 4.11 -31.25 8.37
N SER A 31 4.61 -30.11 7.98
CA SER A 31 5.73 -29.93 7.07
C SER A 31 6.86 -29.21 7.78
N GLU A 32 8.08 -29.46 7.33
CA GLU A 32 9.29 -28.82 7.82
C GLU A 32 10.01 -28.13 6.67
N TRP A 33 10.94 -27.23 7.02
CA TRP A 33 11.82 -26.64 6.04
C TRP A 33 12.80 -27.70 5.48
N GLU A 34 12.99 -27.69 4.17
CA GLU A 34 14.08 -28.43 3.55
C GLU A 34 15.40 -27.68 3.77
N VAL A 35 16.37 -28.34 4.37
CA VAL A 35 17.71 -27.78 4.56
C VAL A 35 18.49 -27.94 3.26
N LEU A 36 18.91 -26.83 2.66
CA LEU A 36 19.74 -26.80 1.46
C LEU A 36 21.22 -26.82 1.80
N CYS A 37 21.59 -26.14 2.88
CA CYS A 37 22.95 -26.06 3.39
C CYS A 37 22.90 -25.89 4.90
N ASP A 38 23.69 -26.67 5.61
CA ASP A 38 23.80 -26.62 7.08
C ASP A 38 24.80 -25.56 7.58
N GLY A 39 25.40 -24.80 6.67
CA GLY A 39 26.42 -23.80 6.96
C GLY A 39 27.84 -24.35 7.09
N ALA A 40 28.04 -25.66 6.96
CA ALA A 40 29.34 -26.33 7.05
C ALA A 40 29.94 -26.66 5.68
N CYS A 41 29.31 -26.31 4.58
CA CYS A 41 29.82 -26.63 3.25
C CYS A 41 30.88 -25.63 2.77
N PHE A 42 31.99 -26.16 2.25
CA PHE A 42 33.09 -25.39 1.65
C PHE A 42 32.76 -24.85 0.23
N GLU A 43 31.71 -25.38 -0.39
CA GLU A 43 31.36 -25.06 -1.79
C GLU A 43 30.32 -23.92 -1.92
N CYS A 44 29.68 -23.54 -0.85
CA CYS A 44 28.73 -22.43 -0.85
C CYS A 44 29.21 -21.31 0.11
N ASP A 45 29.16 -20.09 -0.37
CA ASP A 45 29.47 -18.87 0.39
C ASP A 45 28.35 -18.54 1.39
N CYS A 46 27.73 -19.57 1.99
CA CYS A 46 26.57 -19.42 2.85
C CYS A 46 27.00 -19.15 4.30
N ASN A 47 26.80 -17.92 4.72
CA ASN A 47 26.92 -17.51 6.12
C ASN A 47 25.70 -17.99 6.93
N GLY A 48 25.59 -19.32 7.17
CA GLY A 48 24.53 -19.90 7.98
C GLY A 48 23.65 -20.92 7.24
N GLN A 49 22.75 -21.54 7.96
CA GLN A 49 21.83 -22.54 7.46
C GLN A 49 20.86 -21.94 6.43
N GLN A 50 20.87 -22.47 5.21
CA GLN A 50 19.89 -22.11 4.19
C GLN A 50 18.77 -23.14 4.13
N THR A 51 17.55 -22.65 4.18
CA THR A 51 16.35 -23.49 4.11
C THR A 51 15.42 -23.00 3.00
N ARG A 52 14.64 -23.91 2.45
CA ARG A 52 13.56 -23.57 1.51
C ARG A 52 12.28 -24.30 1.86
N LEU A 53 11.17 -23.79 1.33
CA LEU A 53 9.91 -24.52 1.35
C LEU A 53 9.98 -25.66 0.35
N SER A 54 9.46 -26.84 0.70
CA SER A 54 9.40 -27.98 -0.22
C SER A 54 8.56 -27.64 -1.46
N ASP A 55 8.90 -28.19 -2.61
CA ASP A 55 8.13 -28.00 -3.84
C ASP A 55 6.66 -28.44 -3.69
N ARG A 56 6.42 -29.43 -2.83
CA ARG A 56 5.08 -29.92 -2.51
C ARG A 56 4.27 -28.87 -1.74
N ASP A 57 4.89 -28.18 -0.79
CA ASP A 57 4.23 -27.16 0.00
C ASP A 57 4.05 -25.86 -0.79
N ALA A 58 5.01 -25.50 -1.62
CA ALA A 58 4.86 -24.40 -2.56
C ALA A 58 3.68 -24.61 -3.51
N LYS A 59 3.51 -25.82 -4.05
CA LYS A 59 2.34 -26.19 -4.87
C LYS A 59 1.03 -26.15 -4.07
N LEU A 60 1.05 -26.57 -2.81
CA LEU A 60 -0.11 -26.49 -1.93
C LEU A 60 -0.54 -25.03 -1.71
N ILE A 61 0.39 -24.15 -1.37
CA ILE A 61 0.12 -22.71 -1.19
C ILE A 61 -0.46 -22.12 -2.48
N GLY A 62 0.16 -22.41 -3.63
CA GLY A 62 -0.34 -21.97 -4.93
C GLY A 62 -1.76 -22.46 -5.23
N TYR A 63 -2.07 -23.71 -4.90
CA TYR A 63 -3.41 -24.26 -5.04
C TYR A 63 -4.43 -23.54 -4.14
N LEU A 64 -4.10 -23.35 -2.87
CA LEU A 64 -4.97 -22.64 -1.90
C LEU A 64 -5.27 -21.22 -2.35
N ALA A 65 -4.26 -20.48 -2.82
CA ALA A 65 -4.40 -19.13 -3.34
C ALA A 65 -5.31 -19.10 -4.59
N LYS A 66 -5.07 -20.00 -5.54
CA LYS A 66 -5.87 -20.10 -6.78
C LYS A 66 -7.35 -20.37 -6.52
N HIS A 67 -7.66 -21.15 -5.49
CA HIS A 67 -9.03 -21.56 -5.14
C HIS A 67 -9.65 -20.74 -4.01
N ASN A 68 -9.04 -19.61 -3.64
CA ASN A 68 -9.54 -18.70 -2.61
C ASN A 68 -9.73 -19.37 -1.23
N HIS A 69 -8.89 -20.32 -0.88
CA HIS A 69 -8.84 -20.89 0.46
C HIS A 69 -8.04 -19.96 1.37
N TRP A 70 -8.67 -18.88 1.83
CA TRP A 70 -8.01 -17.77 2.50
C TRP A 70 -7.58 -18.06 3.95
N THR A 71 -8.24 -18.99 4.64
CA THR A 71 -8.03 -19.23 6.08
C THR A 71 -6.56 -19.52 6.43
N PRO A 72 -5.80 -20.37 5.71
CA PRO A 72 -4.38 -20.57 6.01
C PRO A 72 -3.54 -19.30 5.92
N PHE A 73 -3.89 -18.37 5.02
CA PHE A 73 -3.19 -17.10 4.84
C PHE A 73 -3.51 -16.05 5.93
N SER A 74 -4.48 -16.30 6.79
CA SER A 74 -4.79 -15.42 7.92
C SER A 74 -3.94 -15.68 9.16
N HIS A 75 -3.15 -16.75 9.17
CA HIS A 75 -2.27 -17.06 10.29
C HIS A 75 -1.00 -16.20 10.34
N PRO A 76 -0.25 -16.01 9.24
CA PRO A 76 0.86 -15.05 9.24
C PRO A 76 0.35 -13.60 9.27
N GLN A 77 1.17 -12.73 9.85
CA GLN A 77 0.87 -11.30 9.93
C GLN A 77 2.08 -10.46 9.50
N LEU A 78 1.81 -9.30 8.93
CA LEU A 78 2.83 -8.35 8.47
C LEU A 78 2.53 -6.97 9.05
N SER A 79 3.55 -6.33 9.60
CA SER A 79 3.47 -4.95 10.09
C SER A 79 4.25 -4.02 9.18
N PHE A 80 3.58 -3.02 8.62
CA PHE A 80 4.19 -2.05 7.72
C PHE A 80 4.07 -0.62 8.28
N ARG A 81 5.11 0.17 8.03
CA ARG A 81 5.05 1.62 8.11
C ARG A 81 4.91 2.16 6.70
N ILE A 82 3.87 2.94 6.47
CA ILE A 82 3.52 3.44 5.14
C ILE A 82 3.41 4.95 5.19
N SER A 83 4.11 5.63 4.27
CA SER A 83 3.91 7.03 3.97
C SER A 83 3.24 7.12 2.60
N ALA A 84 2.03 7.66 2.56
CA ALA A 84 1.24 7.74 1.34
C ALA A 84 0.34 8.99 1.35
N PRO A 85 -0.02 9.50 0.18
CA PRO A 85 -0.99 10.57 0.07
C PRO A 85 -2.34 10.17 0.66
N ILE A 86 -3.03 11.14 1.26
CA ILE A 86 -4.32 10.88 1.91
C ILE A 86 -5.37 10.28 0.96
N PHE A 87 -5.32 10.61 -0.33
CA PHE A 87 -6.25 10.05 -1.31
C PHE A 87 -6.01 8.55 -1.55
N VAL A 88 -4.75 8.08 -1.49
CA VAL A 88 -4.40 6.65 -1.54
C VAL A 88 -4.88 5.96 -0.26
N ALA A 89 -4.56 6.54 0.90
CA ALA A 89 -4.98 6.02 2.20
C ALA A 89 -6.50 5.87 2.29
N ARG A 90 -7.26 6.84 1.79
CA ARG A 90 -8.74 6.81 1.78
C ARG A 90 -9.30 5.65 0.97
N GLN A 91 -8.71 5.32 -0.15
CA GLN A 91 -9.11 4.16 -0.95
C GLN A 91 -8.74 2.86 -0.25
N TRP A 92 -7.51 2.75 0.23
CA TRP A 92 -7.03 1.56 0.90
C TRP A 92 -7.81 1.25 2.18
N PHE A 93 -8.21 2.25 2.92
CA PHE A 93 -8.98 2.10 4.17
C PHE A 93 -10.39 1.53 3.99
N LYS A 94 -10.84 1.38 2.76
CA LYS A 94 -12.08 0.62 2.46
C LYS A 94 -11.90 -0.89 2.69
N HIS A 95 -10.67 -1.39 2.61
CA HIS A 95 -10.35 -2.79 2.89
C HIS A 95 -10.10 -2.93 4.40
N VAL A 96 -11.03 -3.60 5.08
CA VAL A 96 -11.03 -3.68 6.55
C VAL A 96 -10.82 -5.09 7.08
N VAL A 97 -11.05 -6.13 6.27
CA VAL A 97 -10.91 -7.52 6.70
C VAL A 97 -9.44 -7.88 6.86
N GLY A 98 -9.04 -8.29 8.05
CA GLY A 98 -7.66 -8.67 8.37
C GLY A 98 -6.67 -7.51 8.41
N ILE A 99 -7.13 -6.25 8.37
CA ILE A 99 -6.27 -5.07 8.37
C ILE A 99 -6.58 -4.19 9.58
N THR A 100 -5.57 -4.02 10.43
CA THR A 100 -5.59 -3.02 11.51
C THR A 100 -4.66 -1.87 11.13
N ARG A 101 -5.04 -0.63 11.41
CA ARG A 101 -4.28 0.56 11.04
C ARG A 101 -4.35 1.64 12.10
N ASN A 102 -3.24 2.35 12.23
CA ASN A 102 -3.14 3.60 12.98
C ASN A 102 -2.58 4.67 12.06
N GLU A 103 -3.05 5.89 12.20
CA GLU A 103 -2.57 7.06 11.46
C GLU A 103 -1.89 8.06 12.39
N THR A 104 -0.94 8.82 11.85
CA THR A 104 -0.43 10.01 12.51
C THR A 104 -1.57 11.02 12.69
N SER A 105 -1.83 11.39 13.93
CA SER A 105 -2.91 12.32 14.23
C SER A 105 -2.38 13.76 14.36
N ARG A 106 -2.96 14.66 13.58
CA ARG A 106 -2.67 16.10 13.68
C ARG A 106 -3.11 16.74 15.01
N ARG A 107 -3.77 15.98 15.86
CA ARG A 107 -4.09 16.39 17.25
C ARG A 107 -2.88 16.30 18.19
N TYR A 108 -1.88 15.50 17.81
CA TYR A 108 -0.71 15.20 18.64
C TYR A 108 0.62 15.57 18.00
N VAL A 109 0.61 15.99 16.73
CA VAL A 109 1.81 16.30 15.96
C VAL A 109 1.71 17.72 15.42
N ASP A 110 2.64 18.57 15.85
CA ASP A 110 2.70 20.00 15.47
C ASP A 110 3.61 20.25 14.25
N GLU A 111 4.33 19.22 13.78
CA GLU A 111 5.19 19.33 12.61
C GLU A 111 4.42 19.82 11.38
N ALA A 112 5.09 20.60 10.53
CA ALA A 112 4.49 21.07 9.28
C ALA A 112 4.07 19.88 8.41
N PRO A 113 2.89 19.93 7.76
CA PRO A 113 2.43 18.84 6.90
C PRO A 113 3.37 18.66 5.71
N THR A 114 3.57 17.40 5.31
CA THR A 114 4.25 17.06 4.08
C THR A 114 3.22 16.83 2.97
N PHE A 115 3.62 17.08 1.74
CA PHE A 115 2.76 16.97 0.57
C PHE A 115 3.34 15.95 -0.39
N TYR A 116 2.49 15.33 -1.18
CA TYR A 116 2.88 14.49 -2.28
C TYR A 116 2.69 15.24 -3.59
N LEU A 117 3.75 15.26 -4.42
CA LEU A 117 3.68 15.78 -5.78
C LEU A 117 3.88 14.60 -6.74
N PRO A 118 2.89 14.26 -7.58
CA PRO A 118 3.06 13.21 -8.58
C PRO A 118 4.10 13.62 -9.63
N GLU A 119 4.95 12.70 -10.04
CA GLU A 119 5.92 12.94 -11.12
C GLU A 119 5.23 13.23 -12.45
N VAL A 120 4.06 12.62 -12.67
CA VAL A 120 3.26 12.80 -13.86
C VAL A 120 1.81 13.04 -13.48
N VAL A 121 1.27 14.16 -13.90
CA VAL A 121 -0.17 14.42 -13.84
C VAL A 121 -0.83 13.74 -15.04
N ARG A 122 -1.80 12.88 -14.79
CA ARG A 122 -2.48 12.13 -15.84
C ARG A 122 -3.73 12.84 -16.33
N ALA A 123 -3.94 12.76 -17.65
CA ALA A 123 -5.14 13.26 -18.27
C ALA A 123 -6.37 12.40 -17.94
N ARG A 124 -7.53 12.93 -18.20
CA ARG A 124 -8.78 12.18 -18.14
C ARG A 124 -8.75 11.04 -19.17
N PRO A 125 -9.22 9.84 -18.85
CA PRO A 125 -9.31 8.76 -19.84
C PRO A 125 -10.33 9.09 -20.95
N ASP A 126 -10.11 8.53 -22.12
CA ASP A 126 -11.08 8.61 -23.21
C ASP A 126 -12.41 7.95 -22.82
N GLY A 127 -13.50 8.41 -23.39
CA GLY A 127 -14.86 8.09 -22.95
C GLY A 127 -15.26 6.60 -22.95
N SER A 128 -14.44 5.72 -23.56
CA SER A 128 -14.64 4.26 -23.55
C SER A 128 -14.11 3.57 -22.29
N ILE A 129 -13.24 4.22 -21.52
CA ILE A 129 -12.61 3.65 -20.32
C ILE A 129 -13.41 4.06 -19.09
N LYS A 130 -14.09 3.10 -18.46
CA LYS A 130 -14.92 3.36 -17.27
C LYS A 130 -14.08 3.66 -16.00
N GLN A 131 -12.88 3.07 -15.90
CA GLN A 131 -11.97 3.27 -14.75
C GLN A 131 -10.54 3.38 -15.28
N GLY A 132 -9.76 4.29 -14.71
CA GLY A 132 -8.37 4.53 -15.09
C GLY A 132 -8.09 5.99 -15.40
N SER A 133 -6.91 6.25 -15.94
CA SER A 133 -6.45 7.57 -16.36
C SER A 133 -5.90 7.51 -17.77
N GLY A 134 -5.96 8.62 -18.47
CA GLY A 134 -5.32 8.79 -19.78
C GLY A 134 -3.81 8.86 -19.72
N GLY A 135 -3.17 9.28 -20.80
CA GLY A 135 -1.74 9.55 -20.86
C GLY A 135 -1.30 10.72 -19.96
N ALA A 136 -0.03 11.10 -20.02
CA ALA A 136 0.45 12.27 -19.32
C ALA A 136 -0.28 13.54 -19.80
N HIS A 137 -0.68 14.39 -18.85
CA HIS A 137 -1.23 15.70 -19.20
C HIS A 137 -0.12 16.59 -19.80
N ARG A 138 -0.43 17.36 -20.84
CA ARG A 138 0.56 18.15 -21.56
C ARG A 138 1.27 19.17 -20.68
N ASP A 139 0.56 19.73 -19.71
CA ASP A 139 1.08 20.74 -18.80
C ASP A 139 1.82 20.15 -17.59
N SER A 140 2.01 18.82 -17.53
CA SER A 140 2.69 18.17 -16.41
C SER A 140 4.18 18.55 -16.30
N ALA A 141 4.81 18.95 -17.42
CA ALA A 141 6.21 19.39 -17.44
C ALA A 141 6.39 20.76 -16.78
N ASP A 142 5.40 21.63 -16.86
CA ASP A 142 5.49 23.01 -16.32
C ASP A 142 5.40 23.05 -14.79
N TRP A 143 4.72 22.07 -14.20
CA TRP A 143 4.60 21.96 -12.73
C TRP A 143 5.94 21.69 -12.02
N HIS A 144 6.85 20.98 -12.69
CA HIS A 144 8.18 20.69 -12.14
C HIS A 144 9.19 21.82 -12.37
N GLN A 145 9.00 22.64 -13.40
CA GLN A 145 9.90 23.75 -13.74
C GLN A 145 9.51 25.06 -13.05
N GLY A 146 8.23 25.24 -12.74
CA GLY A 146 7.68 26.48 -12.19
C GLY A 146 7.73 26.62 -10.68
N GLY A 147 8.44 25.77 -9.94
CA GLY A 147 8.51 25.81 -8.46
C GLY A 147 7.15 26.17 -7.84
N LEU A 148 6.49 25.20 -7.22
CA LEU A 148 5.20 25.44 -6.55
C LEU A 148 5.31 26.65 -5.62
N GLN A 149 4.70 27.73 -6.01
CA GLN A 149 4.63 28.94 -5.19
C GLN A 149 3.74 28.62 -3.97
N PRO A 150 4.12 29.02 -2.75
CA PRO A 150 3.33 28.77 -1.54
C PRO A 150 1.88 29.26 -1.60
N ASP A 151 1.62 30.26 -2.41
CA ASP A 151 0.31 30.87 -2.68
C ASP A 151 -0.62 30.03 -3.54
N MET A 152 -0.11 29.01 -4.28
CA MET A 152 -0.97 28.07 -5.01
C MET A 152 -1.78 27.16 -4.07
N PHE A 153 -1.39 27.04 -2.82
CA PHE A 153 -2.09 26.24 -1.79
C PHE A 153 -2.96 27.09 -0.85
N THR A 154 -2.88 28.40 -0.94
CA THR A 154 -3.88 29.24 -0.32
C THR A 154 -5.16 29.11 -1.13
N ALA A 155 -6.14 28.39 -0.56
CA ALA A 155 -7.47 28.33 -1.17
C ALA A 155 -7.89 29.74 -1.56
N PRO A 156 -8.35 29.99 -2.81
CA PRO A 156 -8.88 31.29 -3.17
C PRO A 156 -9.96 31.61 -2.14
N ALA A 157 -9.80 32.75 -1.46
CA ALA A 157 -10.76 33.22 -0.48
C ALA A 157 -12.13 33.10 -1.13
N ILE A 158 -13.01 32.26 -0.57
CA ILE A 158 -14.37 32.09 -1.06
C ILE A 158 -14.98 33.49 -1.06
N ARG A 159 -15.00 34.12 -2.22
CA ARG A 159 -15.71 35.40 -2.44
C ARG A 159 -17.17 35.07 -2.19
N LYS A 160 -17.64 35.35 -0.96
CA LYS A 160 -19.06 35.34 -0.66
C LYS A 160 -19.70 36.36 -1.61
N SER A 161 -20.24 35.87 -2.71
CA SER A 161 -21.11 36.66 -3.55
C SER A 161 -22.35 37.01 -2.70
N ARG A 162 -22.41 38.21 -2.19
CA ARG A 162 -23.64 38.78 -1.65
C ARG A 162 -24.64 38.84 -2.79
N GLN A 163 -25.45 37.78 -2.95
CA GLN A 163 -26.69 37.92 -3.70
C GLN A 163 -27.62 38.83 -2.92
N SER A 164 -27.68 40.06 -3.37
CA SER A 164 -28.69 41.04 -2.96
C SER A 164 -30.05 40.54 -3.48
N THR A 165 -30.79 39.83 -2.65
CA THR A 165 -32.20 39.59 -2.86
C THR A 165 -32.98 40.90 -2.61
N LYS A 166 -33.20 41.68 -3.66
CA LYS A 166 -34.23 42.71 -3.64
C LYS A 166 -35.58 42.01 -3.55
N ARG A 167 -36.13 41.97 -2.34
CA ARG A 167 -37.57 41.70 -2.13
C ARG A 167 -38.35 42.87 -2.73
N LYS A 168 -39.11 42.62 -3.81
CA LYS A 168 -40.19 43.50 -4.24
C LYS A 168 -41.32 43.35 -3.21
N ALA A 169 -41.65 44.43 -2.53
CA ALA A 169 -42.89 44.58 -1.80
C ALA A 169 -44.06 44.78 -2.81
N ILE A 170 -45.12 44.07 -2.63
CA ILE A 170 -46.47 44.33 -3.12
C ILE A 170 -47.31 44.57 -1.89
#